data_307c54dca2bfbc3e45cc6324e0c59de4
#
_entry.id   307c54dca2bfbc3e45cc6324e0c59de4
#
_cell.length_a   1.000
_cell.length_b   1.000
_cell.length_c   1.000
_cell.angle_alpha   90.00
_cell.angle_beta   90.00
_cell.angle_gamma   90.00
#
_symmetry.space_group_name_H-M   'P 1'
#
loop_
_entity.id
_entity.type
_entity.pdbx_description
1 polymer ?
#
loop_
_entity_poly.entity_id
_entity_poly.type
_entity_poly.pdbx_seq_one_letter_code
_entity_poly.pdbx_strand_id
1 'polypeptide(L)'
;VALSDPLNLIALDDLRVFLAKEIKGVIAPESQIKEAIEKEYRGKDRLSTSVKRAQRGTPSRIDDSSLTEALKAEGEELGEDEAPVIQLVSQIILEAFKRRASDIHVEPLKDRVRIRYRIDGALSEVPGPPKSIQGAVISRLKIMSRLDIAEKRLPQDGRIKLQLQGRDVDIRVSTLPALYGESIVLRLLDRERLLLDLSELGLSKKDEKEFQSLINLPNGIILVTGPTGSGKTTTLYTSLHSINKPNRKIITVEDPVEYQLRGINQVHIKPSIGLTFASGLRAILRQAPNVIMIGEIRDLETANISIEASLTGHLVFSTLHTNDAAGAVTRLIDMGVKSYLVASAVRA
;
A
#
# COMPACT_ATOMS: atom_id res chain seq x y z
N VAL A 1 -6.19 -0.54 38.17
CA VAL A 1 -4.84 -1.06 37.86
C VAL A 1 -4.43 -2.03 38.94
N ALA A 2 -3.89 -3.20 38.56
CA ALA A 2 -3.38 -4.19 39.53
C ALA A 2 -1.91 -3.85 39.88
N LEU A 3 -1.56 -3.87 41.14
CA LEU A 3 -0.24 -3.63 41.67
C LEU A 3 0.22 -4.80 42.54
N SER A 4 1.47 -5.20 42.41
CA SER A 4 2.06 -6.21 43.30
C SER A 4 2.62 -5.61 44.58
N ASP A 5 2.99 -4.33 44.55
CA ASP A 5 3.48 -3.58 45.72
C ASP A 5 2.46 -2.49 46.09
N PRO A 6 1.82 -2.60 47.29
CA PRO A 6 0.85 -1.62 47.76
C PRO A 6 1.44 -0.24 48.06
N LEU A 7 2.75 -0.13 48.21
CA LEU A 7 3.45 1.13 48.50
C LEU A 7 3.89 1.89 47.25
N ASN A 8 3.72 1.33 46.06
CA ASN A 8 4.11 1.97 44.80
C ASN A 8 3.05 3.00 44.33
N LEU A 9 2.84 4.03 45.14
CA LEU A 9 1.92 5.14 44.84
C LEU A 9 2.39 5.99 43.67
N ILE A 10 3.70 6.06 43.43
CA ILE A 10 4.28 6.84 42.32
C ILE A 10 3.77 6.32 40.98
N ALA A 11 3.75 5.02 40.78
CA ALA A 11 3.24 4.41 39.54
C ALA A 11 1.75 4.72 39.28
N LEU A 12 0.94 4.85 40.33
CA LEU A 12 -0.48 5.23 40.20
C LEU A 12 -0.64 6.70 39.83
N ASP A 13 0.16 7.57 40.40
CA ASP A 13 0.10 9.01 40.12
C ASP A 13 0.62 9.31 38.71
N ASP A 14 1.70 8.67 38.27
CA ASP A 14 2.19 8.75 36.88
C ASP A 14 1.13 8.31 35.88
N LEU A 15 0.44 7.20 36.15
CA LEU A 15 -0.65 6.71 35.30
C LEU A 15 -1.87 7.65 35.29
N ARG A 16 -2.19 8.31 36.42
CA ARG A 16 -3.29 9.30 36.49
C ARG A 16 -2.97 10.50 35.60
N VAL A 17 -1.73 10.99 35.66
CA VAL A 17 -1.26 12.10 34.83
C VAL A 17 -1.26 11.73 33.37
N PHE A 18 -0.74 10.54 33.02
CA PHE A 18 -0.62 10.08 31.64
C PHE A 18 -1.97 9.80 30.96
N LEU A 19 -2.92 9.21 31.69
CA LEU A 19 -4.22 8.80 31.14
C LEU A 19 -5.32 9.85 31.35
N ALA A 20 -5.06 10.92 32.14
CA ALA A 20 -6.04 11.93 32.52
C ALA A 20 -7.37 11.35 33.05
N LYS A 21 -7.31 10.22 33.81
CA LYS A 21 -8.46 9.50 34.35
C LYS A 21 -8.23 9.16 35.83
N GLU A 22 -9.33 9.06 36.56
CA GLU A 22 -9.29 8.55 37.93
C GLU A 22 -8.96 7.06 37.93
N ILE A 23 -7.83 6.69 38.56
CA ILE A 23 -7.33 5.31 38.59
C ILE A 23 -7.44 4.74 40.00
N LYS A 24 -8.11 3.59 40.13
CA LYS A 24 -8.17 2.80 41.37
C LYS A 24 -7.11 1.70 41.33
N GLY A 25 -6.22 1.66 42.31
CA GLY A 25 -5.27 0.56 42.53
C GLY A 25 -5.93 -0.62 43.20
N VAL A 26 -5.62 -1.84 42.74
CA VAL A 26 -6.02 -3.10 43.38
C VAL A 26 -4.76 -3.92 43.56
N ILE A 27 -4.59 -4.51 44.77
CA ILE A 27 -3.45 -5.36 45.09
C ILE A 27 -3.70 -6.75 44.55
N ALA A 28 -2.74 -7.32 43.80
CA ALA A 28 -2.78 -8.68 43.33
C ALA A 28 -1.37 -9.31 43.36
N PRO A 29 -1.25 -10.63 43.57
CA PRO A 29 0.02 -11.32 43.51
C PRO A 29 0.69 -11.14 42.13
N GLU A 30 2.01 -10.98 42.11
CA GLU A 30 2.79 -10.77 40.87
C GLU A 30 2.54 -11.88 39.85
N SER A 31 2.36 -13.13 40.29
CA SER A 31 2.02 -14.27 39.43
C SER A 31 0.69 -14.09 38.70
N GLN A 32 -0.36 -13.59 39.41
CA GLN A 32 -1.67 -13.34 38.82
C GLN A 32 -1.65 -12.14 37.85
N ILE A 33 -0.88 -11.11 38.17
CA ILE A 33 -0.68 -9.96 37.26
C ILE A 33 0.02 -10.41 35.97
N LYS A 34 1.08 -11.23 36.09
CA LYS A 34 1.77 -11.81 34.92
C LYS A 34 0.86 -12.71 34.10
N GLU A 35 0.06 -13.55 34.75
CA GLU A 35 -0.90 -14.42 34.06
C GLU A 35 -2.01 -13.62 33.36
N ALA A 36 -2.52 -12.55 33.96
CA ALA A 36 -3.52 -11.68 33.38
C ALA A 36 -2.93 -10.90 32.17
N ILE A 37 -1.70 -10.40 32.29
CA ILE A 37 -0.96 -9.76 31.19
C ILE A 37 -0.75 -10.76 30.06
N GLU A 38 -0.30 -11.97 30.35
CA GLU A 38 -0.14 -13.01 29.33
C GLU A 38 -1.47 -13.35 28.65
N LYS A 39 -2.56 -13.44 29.39
CA LYS A 39 -3.90 -13.77 28.88
C LYS A 39 -4.44 -12.67 27.98
N GLU A 40 -4.34 -11.40 28.38
CA GLU A 40 -4.81 -10.25 27.59
C GLU A 40 -3.89 -9.92 26.40
N TYR A 41 -2.58 -10.13 26.54
CA TYR A 41 -1.60 -9.87 25.49
C TYR A 41 -1.22 -11.11 24.67
N ARG A 42 -1.69 -12.33 25.00
CA ARG A 42 -1.51 -13.54 24.16
C ARG A 42 -2.00 -13.36 22.73
N GLY A 43 -2.95 -12.45 22.48
CA GLY A 43 -3.35 -12.07 21.12
C GLY A 43 -2.29 -11.31 20.34
N LYS A 44 -1.31 -10.68 20.99
CA LYS A 44 -0.24 -9.93 20.36
C LYS A 44 1.01 -10.77 20.05
N ASP A 45 1.10 -11.99 20.56
CA ASP A 45 2.30 -12.83 20.48
C ASP A 45 2.11 -14.09 19.62
N ARG A 46 1.11 -14.07 18.72
CA ARG A 46 0.86 -15.19 17.77
C ARG A 46 2.08 -15.48 16.89
N LEU A 47 2.82 -14.43 16.51
CA LEU A 47 4.01 -14.54 15.67
C LEU A 47 5.16 -15.25 16.40
N SER A 48 5.44 -14.91 17.65
CA SER A 48 6.48 -15.57 18.45
C SER A 48 6.16 -17.04 18.70
N THR A 49 4.88 -17.38 18.86
CA THR A 49 4.41 -18.75 19.02
C THR A 49 4.55 -19.53 17.71
N SER A 50 4.25 -18.94 16.57
CA SER A 50 4.40 -19.55 15.24
C SER A 50 5.87 -19.73 14.87
N VAL A 51 6.74 -18.78 15.20
CA VAL A 51 8.18 -18.91 15.06
C VAL A 51 8.72 -20.09 15.87
N LYS A 52 8.31 -20.24 17.14
CA LYS A 52 8.71 -21.38 17.98
C LYS A 52 8.17 -22.73 17.48
N ARG A 53 7.00 -22.73 16.85
CA ARG A 53 6.37 -23.94 16.28
C ARG A 53 7.01 -24.34 14.96
N ALA A 54 7.32 -23.37 14.08
CA ALA A 54 8.06 -23.61 12.86
C ALA A 54 9.45 -24.24 13.13
N GLN A 55 10.06 -23.91 14.29
CA GLN A 55 11.29 -24.53 14.75
C GLN A 55 11.13 -26.00 15.19
N ARG A 56 9.94 -26.41 15.64
CA ARG A 56 9.66 -27.74 16.22
C ARG A 56 8.97 -28.72 15.26
N GLY A 57 8.67 -28.29 14.02
CA GLY A 57 8.03 -29.13 13.01
C GLY A 57 6.59 -29.56 13.34
N THR A 58 5.90 -28.92 14.32
CA THR A 58 4.57 -29.37 14.76
C THR A 58 3.47 -28.61 14.04
N PRO A 59 2.58 -29.28 13.28
CA PRO A 59 1.44 -28.63 12.62
C PRO A 59 0.39 -28.21 13.63
N SER A 60 -0.17 -27.01 13.49
CA SER A 60 -1.31 -26.55 14.28
C SER A 60 -2.35 -25.86 13.44
N ARG A 61 -3.63 -26.11 13.75
CA ARG A 61 -4.77 -25.43 13.13
C ARG A 61 -4.71 -23.94 13.39
N ILE A 62 -4.80 -23.13 12.31
CA ILE A 62 -5.07 -21.71 12.37
C ILE A 62 -6.59 -21.57 12.29
N ASP A 63 -7.19 -20.85 13.25
CA ASP A 63 -8.63 -20.57 13.29
C ASP A 63 -9.09 -19.49 12.27
N ASP A 64 -8.30 -19.21 11.25
CA ASP A 64 -8.68 -18.31 10.16
C ASP A 64 -8.82 -19.13 8.87
N SER A 65 -10.00 -19.74 8.71
CA SER A 65 -10.35 -20.61 7.58
C SER A 65 -10.16 -19.93 6.22
N SER A 66 -10.35 -18.60 6.15
CA SER A 66 -10.25 -17.83 4.91
C SER A 66 -8.83 -17.79 4.33
N LEU A 67 -7.81 -17.70 5.20
CA LEU A 67 -6.41 -17.67 4.76
C LEU A 67 -5.93 -19.07 4.33
N THR A 68 -6.39 -20.09 5.06
CA THR A 68 -6.08 -21.50 4.77
C THR A 68 -6.77 -21.95 3.49
N GLU A 69 -7.99 -21.49 3.20
CA GLU A 69 -8.71 -21.76 1.98
C GLU A 69 -8.12 -21.02 0.77
N ALA A 70 -7.72 -19.75 0.91
CA ALA A 70 -7.05 -19.00 -0.15
C ALA A 70 -5.70 -19.64 -0.56
N LEU A 71 -4.98 -20.21 0.40
CA LEU A 71 -3.72 -20.91 0.14
C LEU A 71 -3.92 -22.34 -0.43
N LYS A 72 -5.03 -23.01 -0.10
CA LYS A 72 -5.40 -24.32 -0.66
C LYS A 72 -6.02 -24.21 -2.06
N ALA A 73 -6.65 -23.09 -2.40
CA ALA A 73 -7.24 -22.86 -3.72
C ALA A 73 -6.19 -22.75 -4.85
N GLU A 74 -4.91 -22.62 -4.52
CA GLU A 74 -3.80 -22.65 -5.49
C GLU A 74 -3.34 -24.07 -5.88
N GLY A 75 -4.00 -25.14 -5.39
CA GLY A 75 -3.86 -26.50 -5.94
C GLY A 75 -2.59 -27.26 -5.58
N GLU A 76 -1.86 -26.87 -4.53
CA GLU A 76 -0.67 -27.59 -4.08
C GLU A 76 -1.03 -28.66 -3.04
N GLU A 77 -0.71 -29.94 -3.33
CA GLU A 77 -0.59 -30.99 -2.32
C GLU A 77 0.63 -30.68 -1.44
N LEU A 78 0.37 -30.17 -0.24
CA LEU A 78 1.41 -29.76 0.71
C LEU A 78 2.02 -30.96 1.43
N GLY A 79 3.34 -31.13 1.34
CA GLY A 79 4.09 -32.05 2.19
C GLY A 79 3.94 -31.67 3.68
N GLU A 80 3.85 -32.66 4.56
CA GLU A 80 3.66 -32.45 6.00
C GLU A 80 4.77 -31.58 6.64
N ASP A 81 5.98 -31.55 6.08
CA ASP A 81 7.11 -30.77 6.57
C ASP A 81 7.08 -29.27 6.18
N GLU A 82 6.29 -28.88 5.17
CA GLU A 82 6.19 -27.49 4.70
C GLU A 82 5.10 -26.69 5.43
N ALA A 83 4.14 -27.37 6.03
CA ALA A 83 3.00 -26.76 6.72
C ALA A 83 3.41 -25.69 7.78
N PRO A 84 4.47 -25.86 8.59
CA PRO A 84 4.84 -24.85 9.60
C PRO A 84 5.38 -23.55 8.99
N VAL A 85 6.13 -23.63 7.88
CA VAL A 85 6.69 -22.44 7.18
C VAL A 85 5.60 -21.66 6.48
N ILE A 86 4.66 -22.36 5.84
CA ILE A 86 3.50 -21.76 5.17
C ILE A 86 2.66 -20.99 6.18
N GLN A 87 2.37 -21.61 7.34
CA GLN A 87 1.64 -20.96 8.42
C GLN A 87 2.36 -19.72 8.94
N LEU A 88 3.68 -19.79 9.10
CA LEU A 88 4.49 -18.67 9.57
C LEU A 88 4.44 -17.48 8.57
N VAL A 89 4.64 -17.73 7.28
CA VAL A 89 4.59 -16.68 6.24
C VAL A 89 3.21 -16.06 6.18
N SER A 90 2.16 -16.87 6.21
CA SER A 90 0.77 -16.39 6.23
C SER A 90 0.49 -15.50 7.45
N GLN A 91 1.02 -15.88 8.62
CA GLN A 91 0.86 -15.12 9.84
C GLN A 91 1.64 -13.81 9.83
N ILE A 92 2.84 -13.77 9.25
CA ILE A 92 3.60 -12.53 9.05
C ILE A 92 2.79 -11.55 8.22
N ILE A 93 2.19 -12.00 7.11
CA ILE A 93 1.39 -11.16 6.22
C ILE A 93 0.10 -10.70 6.92
N LEU A 94 -0.61 -11.61 7.57
CA LEU A 94 -1.86 -11.29 8.27
C LEU A 94 -1.64 -10.28 9.42
N GLU A 95 -0.57 -10.44 10.18
CA GLU A 95 -0.26 -9.51 11.27
C GLU A 95 0.15 -8.13 10.75
N ALA A 96 0.93 -8.05 9.68
CA ALA A 96 1.24 -6.81 9.02
C ALA A 96 -0.04 -6.09 8.53
N PHE A 97 -0.96 -6.84 7.91
CA PHE A 97 -2.26 -6.31 7.48
C PHE A 97 -3.09 -5.79 8.67
N LYS A 98 -3.19 -6.56 9.77
CA LYS A 98 -3.90 -6.14 11.00
C LYS A 98 -3.28 -4.89 11.63
N ARG A 99 -1.96 -4.76 11.61
CA ARG A 99 -1.22 -3.58 12.11
C ARG A 99 -1.22 -2.41 11.14
N ARG A 100 -1.87 -2.55 9.98
CA ARG A 100 -1.92 -1.51 8.93
C ARG A 100 -0.54 -1.13 8.39
N ALA A 101 0.37 -2.08 8.31
CA ALA A 101 1.67 -1.85 7.72
C ALA A 101 1.56 -1.60 6.21
N SER A 102 2.33 -0.65 5.70
CA SER A 102 2.48 -0.41 4.27
C SER A 102 3.45 -1.40 3.62
N ASP A 103 4.51 -1.78 4.34
CA ASP A 103 5.53 -2.67 3.82
C ASP A 103 5.96 -3.69 4.89
N ILE A 104 6.32 -4.90 4.43
CA ILE A 104 6.98 -5.95 5.21
C ILE A 104 8.39 -6.10 4.65
N HIS A 105 9.40 -5.98 5.50
CA HIS A 105 10.78 -6.21 5.14
C HIS A 105 11.24 -7.53 5.75
N VAL A 106 11.70 -8.46 4.90
CA VAL A 106 12.31 -9.73 5.28
C VAL A 106 13.79 -9.66 4.96
N GLU A 107 14.62 -9.49 5.98
CA GLU A 107 16.03 -9.18 5.82
C GLU A 107 16.91 -10.27 6.42
N PRO A 108 17.68 -11.00 5.58
CA PRO A 108 18.64 -11.99 6.08
C PRO A 108 19.83 -11.28 6.73
N LEU A 109 20.08 -11.60 8.00
CA LEU A 109 21.27 -11.19 8.74
C LEU A 109 22.23 -12.39 8.90
N LYS A 110 23.38 -12.15 9.51
CA LYS A 110 24.39 -13.19 9.74
C LYS A 110 23.85 -14.34 10.61
N ASP A 111 23.11 -13.99 11.65
CA ASP A 111 22.65 -14.88 12.73
C ASP A 111 21.17 -15.21 12.68
N ARG A 112 20.34 -14.38 12.04
CA ARG A 112 18.86 -14.48 12.03
C ARG A 112 18.26 -13.90 10.77
N VAL A 113 16.95 -14.09 10.61
CA VAL A 113 16.12 -13.34 9.65
C VAL A 113 15.39 -12.27 10.41
N ARG A 114 15.63 -11.01 10.05
CA ARG A 114 14.95 -9.86 10.65
C ARG A 114 13.68 -9.57 9.87
N ILE A 115 12.56 -9.46 10.58
CA ILE A 115 11.28 -9.01 10.03
C ILE A 115 10.99 -7.62 10.57
N ARG A 116 10.65 -6.68 9.68
CA ARG A 116 10.21 -5.33 10.06
C ARG A 116 8.95 -4.93 9.32
N TYR A 117 8.04 -4.29 10.01
CA TYR A 117 6.86 -3.67 9.42
C TYR A 117 7.06 -2.16 9.32
N ARG A 118 6.67 -1.56 8.21
CA ARG A 118 6.57 -0.11 8.09
C ARG A 118 5.15 0.30 8.43
N ILE A 119 4.97 1.04 9.53
CA ILE A 119 3.69 1.53 10.01
C ILE A 119 3.81 3.04 10.12
N ASP A 120 2.92 3.78 9.46
CA ASP A 120 2.93 5.26 9.41
C ASP A 120 4.32 5.85 9.08
N GLY A 121 5.02 5.23 8.14
CA GLY A 121 6.34 5.62 7.68
C GLY A 121 7.52 5.09 8.53
N ALA A 122 7.29 4.69 9.78
CA ALA A 122 8.31 4.18 10.68
C ALA A 122 8.48 2.65 10.59
N LEU A 123 9.72 2.17 10.68
CA LEU A 123 10.03 0.74 10.73
C LEU A 123 10.01 0.22 12.17
N SER A 124 9.24 -0.85 12.39
CA SER A 124 9.18 -1.57 13.67
C SER A 124 9.62 -3.02 13.49
N GLU A 125 10.58 -3.48 14.29
CA GLU A 125 11.03 -4.87 14.27
C GLU A 125 10.03 -5.77 15.00
N VAL A 126 9.77 -6.94 14.44
CA VAL A 126 8.90 -7.97 15.03
C VAL A 126 9.67 -9.29 15.12
N PRO A 127 9.21 -10.26 15.96
CA PRO A 127 9.86 -11.55 16.05
C PRO A 127 9.98 -12.22 14.67
N GLY A 128 11.22 -12.55 14.27
CA GLY A 128 11.52 -13.18 13.00
C GLY A 128 11.87 -14.67 13.14
N PRO A 129 11.87 -15.41 12.03
CA PRO A 129 12.26 -16.81 12.01
C PRO A 129 13.77 -17.00 12.27
N PRO A 130 14.18 -18.16 12.78
CA PRO A 130 15.57 -18.49 12.92
C PRO A 130 16.25 -18.66 11.56
N LYS A 131 17.56 -18.52 11.54
CA LYS A 131 18.36 -18.65 10.33
C LYS A 131 18.17 -19.99 9.61
N SER A 132 17.91 -21.07 10.34
CA SER A 132 17.74 -22.44 9.81
C SER A 132 16.61 -22.57 8.80
N ILE A 133 15.52 -21.77 8.94
CA ILE A 133 14.36 -21.83 8.03
C ILE A 133 14.32 -20.66 7.04
N GLN A 134 15.39 -19.84 6.97
CA GLN A 134 15.47 -18.71 6.05
C GLN A 134 15.16 -19.10 4.60
N GLY A 135 15.81 -20.18 4.12
CA GLY A 135 15.64 -20.63 2.74
C GLY A 135 14.18 -20.99 2.43
N ALA A 136 13.52 -21.71 3.34
CA ALA A 136 12.13 -22.11 3.19
C ALA A 136 11.17 -20.90 3.18
N VAL A 137 11.41 -19.90 4.05
CA VAL A 137 10.60 -18.65 4.07
C VAL A 137 10.75 -17.87 2.76
N ILE A 138 11.99 -17.71 2.26
CA ILE A 138 12.27 -17.02 1.00
C ILE A 138 11.64 -17.78 -0.18
N SER A 139 11.82 -19.11 -0.25
CA SER A 139 11.23 -19.93 -1.30
C SER A 139 9.71 -19.83 -1.29
N ARG A 140 9.05 -19.88 -0.11
CA ARG A 140 7.59 -19.73 0.00
C ARG A 140 7.11 -18.37 -0.50
N LEU A 141 7.78 -17.28 -0.15
CA LEU A 141 7.44 -15.93 -0.64
C LEU A 141 7.61 -15.83 -2.16
N LYS A 142 8.65 -16.46 -2.74
CA LYS A 142 8.87 -16.51 -4.19
C LYS A 142 7.77 -17.31 -4.90
N ILE A 143 7.39 -18.48 -4.37
CA ILE A 143 6.28 -19.29 -4.90
C ILE A 143 4.99 -18.47 -4.93
N MET A 144 4.61 -17.88 -3.80
CA MET A 144 3.40 -17.06 -3.69
C MET A 144 3.41 -15.87 -4.67
N SER A 145 4.59 -15.36 -5.00
CA SER A 145 4.77 -14.22 -5.92
C SER A 145 4.96 -14.63 -7.38
N ARG A 146 4.98 -15.95 -7.67
CA ARG A 146 5.28 -16.54 -8.99
C ARG A 146 6.65 -16.15 -9.52
N LEU A 147 7.65 -16.10 -8.62
CA LEU A 147 9.04 -15.80 -8.93
C LEU A 147 9.84 -17.10 -9.09
N ASP A 148 10.95 -17.02 -9.83
CA ASP A 148 11.87 -18.16 -10.00
C ASP A 148 12.62 -18.44 -8.69
N ILE A 149 12.41 -19.61 -8.11
CA ILE A 149 13.03 -20.07 -6.85
C ILE A 149 14.51 -20.40 -7.05
N ALA A 150 14.87 -20.87 -8.24
CA ALA A 150 16.23 -21.29 -8.56
C ALA A 150 17.17 -20.09 -8.75
N GLU A 151 16.68 -18.98 -9.30
CA GLU A 151 17.48 -17.77 -9.49
C GLU A 151 17.56 -16.97 -8.18
N LYS A 152 18.77 -16.85 -7.63
CA LYS A 152 19.07 -16.18 -6.35
C LYS A 152 20.08 -15.03 -6.50
N ARG A 153 20.55 -14.79 -7.73
CA ARG A 153 21.63 -13.82 -8.03
C ARG A 153 21.13 -12.52 -8.62
N LEU A 154 19.90 -12.52 -9.13
CA LEU A 154 19.28 -11.37 -9.78
C LEU A 154 18.05 -10.89 -9.01
N PRO A 155 17.80 -9.57 -8.98
CA PRO A 155 16.55 -9.04 -8.45
C PRO A 155 15.35 -9.56 -9.26
N GLN A 156 14.24 -9.80 -8.57
CA GLN A 156 12.99 -10.21 -9.19
C GLN A 156 11.83 -9.44 -8.58
N ASP A 157 10.84 -9.12 -9.39
CA ASP A 157 9.60 -8.46 -8.97
C ASP A 157 8.39 -9.34 -9.28
N GLY A 158 7.49 -9.46 -8.32
CA GLY A 158 6.29 -10.29 -8.43
C GLY A 158 5.10 -9.69 -7.69
N ARG A 159 3.99 -10.43 -7.70
CA ARG A 159 2.74 -10.02 -7.05
C ARG A 159 2.05 -11.21 -6.39
N ILE A 160 1.47 -10.96 -5.23
CA ILE A 160 0.61 -11.89 -4.51
C ILE A 160 -0.77 -11.26 -4.41
N LYS A 161 -1.81 -12.00 -4.75
CA LYS A 161 -3.20 -11.58 -4.53
C LYS A 161 -3.79 -12.48 -3.46
N LEU A 162 -4.26 -11.89 -2.38
CA LEU A 162 -4.85 -12.61 -1.25
C LEU A 162 -6.17 -11.98 -0.84
N GLN A 163 -7.04 -12.81 -0.28
CA GLN A 163 -8.22 -12.34 0.41
C GLN A 163 -7.97 -12.41 1.92
N LEU A 164 -7.87 -11.25 2.58
CA LEU A 164 -7.62 -11.15 4.01
C LEU A 164 -8.82 -10.51 4.71
N GLN A 165 -9.47 -11.26 5.60
CA GLN A 165 -10.65 -10.79 6.34
C GLN A 165 -11.77 -10.29 5.40
N GLY A 166 -12.00 -10.97 4.28
CA GLY A 166 -13.00 -10.62 3.28
C GLY A 166 -12.61 -9.48 2.34
N ARG A 167 -11.38 -8.96 2.42
CA ARG A 167 -10.85 -7.88 1.58
C ARG A 167 -9.82 -8.40 0.59
N ASP A 168 -9.89 -7.90 -0.63
CA ASP A 168 -8.88 -8.18 -1.64
C ASP A 168 -7.63 -7.32 -1.41
N VAL A 169 -6.53 -7.97 -1.10
CA VAL A 169 -5.22 -7.34 -0.89
C VAL A 169 -4.28 -7.73 -2.02
N ASP A 170 -3.71 -6.74 -2.67
CA ASP A 170 -2.66 -6.90 -3.69
C ASP A 170 -1.31 -6.59 -3.04
N ILE A 171 -0.37 -7.52 -3.09
CA ILE A 171 0.95 -7.37 -2.48
C ILE A 171 1.99 -7.37 -3.60
N ARG A 172 2.72 -6.28 -3.75
CA ARG A 172 3.89 -6.21 -4.62
C ARG A 172 5.10 -6.74 -3.86
N VAL A 173 5.84 -7.64 -4.49
CA VAL A 173 7.01 -8.31 -3.90
C VAL A 173 8.22 -8.00 -4.74
N SER A 174 9.28 -7.53 -4.10
CA SER A 174 10.58 -7.32 -4.72
C SER A 174 11.65 -8.08 -3.95
N THR A 175 12.48 -8.85 -4.67
CA THR A 175 13.62 -9.57 -4.11
C THR A 175 14.91 -8.93 -4.54
N LEU A 176 15.88 -8.87 -3.64
CA LEU A 176 17.21 -8.33 -3.90
C LEU A 176 18.27 -9.26 -3.30
N PRO A 177 19.24 -9.76 -4.09
CA PRO A 177 20.37 -10.50 -3.57
C PRO A 177 21.18 -9.66 -2.58
N ALA A 178 21.42 -10.22 -1.39
CA ALA A 178 22.20 -9.57 -0.33
C ALA A 178 23.25 -10.55 0.22
N LEU A 179 24.19 -10.05 1.04
CA LEU A 179 25.34 -10.80 1.53
C LEU A 179 24.97 -12.11 2.26
N TYR A 180 23.87 -12.12 3.00
CA TYR A 180 23.43 -13.26 3.81
C TYR A 180 22.23 -14.01 3.24
N GLY A 181 21.84 -13.73 2.00
CA GLY A 181 20.70 -14.29 1.27
C GLY A 181 19.84 -13.21 0.63
N GLU A 182 18.72 -13.57 -0.01
CA GLU A 182 17.85 -12.62 -0.66
C GLU A 182 17.04 -11.82 0.36
N SER A 183 17.11 -10.50 0.28
CA SER A 183 16.22 -9.58 0.99
C SER A 183 14.91 -9.44 0.21
N ILE A 184 13.77 -9.47 0.90
CA ILE A 184 12.46 -9.36 0.26
C ILE A 184 11.70 -8.21 0.90
N VAL A 185 11.07 -7.39 0.06
CA VAL A 185 10.13 -6.35 0.49
C VAL A 185 8.76 -6.66 -0.11
N LEU A 186 7.74 -6.71 0.76
CA LEU A 186 6.36 -6.89 0.35
C LEU A 186 5.61 -5.60 0.66
N ARG A 187 5.09 -4.91 -0.37
CA ARG A 187 4.25 -3.73 -0.24
C ARG A 187 2.78 -4.12 -0.28
N LEU A 188 2.07 -3.88 0.81
CA LEU A 188 0.66 -4.18 0.94
C LEU A 188 -0.18 -3.04 0.35
N LEU A 189 -1.03 -3.38 -0.62
CA LEU A 189 -1.98 -2.46 -1.25
C LEU A 189 -3.39 -2.90 -0.86
N ASP A 190 -3.96 -2.25 0.14
CA ASP A 190 -5.36 -2.49 0.56
C ASP A 190 -6.28 -1.69 -0.38
N ARG A 191 -7.01 -2.40 -1.24
CA ARG A 191 -7.85 -1.79 -2.28
C ARG A 191 -9.04 -1.01 -1.71
N GLU A 192 -9.62 -1.45 -0.61
CA GLU A 192 -10.82 -0.81 -0.06
C GLU A 192 -10.54 0.51 0.67
N ARG A 193 -9.31 0.71 1.14
CA ARG A 193 -8.90 1.93 1.85
C ARG A 193 -8.62 3.12 0.94
N LEU A 194 -8.53 2.88 -0.34
CA LEU A 194 -8.05 3.87 -1.30
C LEU A 194 -9.19 4.62 -2.00
N LEU A 195 -10.44 4.17 -1.81
CA LEU A 195 -11.64 4.87 -2.29
C LEU A 195 -12.17 5.75 -1.15
N LEU A 196 -11.61 6.94 -1.05
CA LEU A 196 -12.11 7.99 -0.15
C LEU A 196 -13.22 8.77 -0.84
N ASP A 197 -14.15 9.32 -0.06
CA ASP A 197 -15.01 10.38 -0.53
C ASP A 197 -14.26 11.72 -0.52
N LEU A 198 -14.70 12.71 -1.30
CA LEU A 198 -14.05 14.02 -1.35
C LEU A 198 -13.96 14.69 0.03
N SER A 199 -14.94 14.47 0.89
CA SER A 199 -14.98 14.97 2.27
C SER A 199 -13.88 14.37 3.17
N GLU A 200 -13.34 13.22 2.79
CA GLU A 200 -12.29 12.50 3.54
C GLU A 200 -10.88 12.92 3.13
N LEU A 201 -10.74 13.75 2.06
CA LEU A 201 -9.44 14.29 1.63
C LEU A 201 -8.85 15.33 2.60
N GLY A 202 -9.62 15.75 3.62
CA GLY A 202 -9.17 16.73 4.61
C GLY A 202 -9.21 18.18 4.13
N LEU A 203 -9.90 18.46 3.02
CA LEU A 203 -10.13 19.82 2.51
C LEU A 203 -11.06 20.61 3.44
N SER A 204 -10.89 21.93 3.50
CA SER A 204 -11.90 22.76 4.14
C SER A 204 -13.22 22.68 3.37
N LYS A 205 -14.38 22.91 4.03
CA LYS A 205 -15.69 22.87 3.36
C LYS A 205 -15.79 23.84 2.18
N LYS A 206 -15.04 24.94 2.22
CA LYS A 206 -14.97 25.91 1.13
C LYS A 206 -14.19 25.32 -0.04
N ASP A 207 -13.00 24.81 0.23
CA ASP A 207 -12.09 24.25 -0.80
C ASP A 207 -12.68 22.98 -1.42
N GLU A 208 -13.38 22.16 -0.63
CA GLU A 208 -14.10 20.96 -1.11
C GLU A 208 -15.16 21.35 -2.15
N LYS A 209 -15.98 22.38 -1.88
CA LYS A 209 -16.99 22.86 -2.83
C LYS A 209 -16.35 23.40 -4.10
N GLU A 210 -15.28 24.17 -3.97
CA GLU A 210 -14.56 24.73 -5.10
C GLU A 210 -13.93 23.60 -5.93
N PHE A 211 -13.24 22.67 -5.29
CA PHE A 211 -12.67 21.50 -5.95
C PHE A 211 -13.73 20.64 -6.63
N GLN A 212 -14.89 20.43 -5.99
CA GLN A 212 -16.01 19.72 -6.59
C GLN A 212 -16.56 20.43 -7.84
N SER A 213 -16.53 21.76 -7.89
CA SER A 213 -16.89 22.49 -9.10
C SER A 213 -15.88 22.30 -10.23
N LEU A 214 -14.59 22.31 -9.89
CA LEU A 214 -13.49 22.15 -10.84
C LEU A 214 -13.49 20.75 -11.50
N ILE A 215 -13.68 19.68 -10.72
CA ILE A 215 -13.71 18.31 -11.26
C ILE A 215 -14.95 18.00 -12.10
N ASN A 216 -15.94 18.89 -12.10
CA ASN A 216 -17.14 18.79 -12.93
C ASN A 216 -17.11 19.70 -14.17
N LEU A 217 -16.01 20.42 -14.40
CA LEU A 217 -15.85 21.21 -15.62
C LEU A 217 -15.94 20.33 -16.86
N PRO A 218 -16.45 20.88 -17.98
CA PRO A 218 -16.55 20.12 -19.22
C PRO A 218 -15.20 19.83 -19.86
N ASN A 219 -14.21 20.70 -19.64
CA ASN A 219 -12.87 20.60 -20.23
C ASN A 219 -11.83 21.40 -19.44
N GLY A 220 -10.57 21.13 -19.68
CA GLY A 220 -9.43 21.78 -19.04
C GLY A 220 -8.48 20.76 -18.41
N ILE A 221 -7.38 21.23 -17.83
CA ILE A 221 -6.42 20.40 -17.10
C ILE A 221 -6.47 20.74 -15.62
N ILE A 222 -6.58 19.72 -14.79
CA ILE A 222 -6.41 19.78 -13.34
C ILE A 222 -5.11 19.05 -13.00
N LEU A 223 -4.19 19.75 -12.33
CA LEU A 223 -2.87 19.23 -11.95
C LEU A 223 -2.78 19.03 -10.44
N VAL A 224 -2.36 17.84 -10.04
CA VAL A 224 -2.08 17.54 -8.63
C VAL A 224 -0.57 17.42 -8.46
N THR A 225 0.01 18.24 -7.59
CA THR A 225 1.45 18.36 -7.39
C THR A 225 1.88 17.97 -5.98
N GLY A 226 3.16 17.78 -5.80
CA GLY A 226 3.76 17.47 -4.50
C GLY A 226 4.78 16.32 -4.56
N PRO A 227 5.51 16.09 -3.45
CA PRO A 227 6.50 15.01 -3.37
C PRO A 227 5.86 13.62 -3.37
N THR A 228 6.68 12.58 -3.43
CA THR A 228 6.22 11.20 -3.29
C THR A 228 5.56 10.99 -1.92
N GLY A 229 4.41 10.32 -1.89
CA GLY A 229 3.68 10.08 -0.64
C GLY A 229 2.80 11.24 -0.16
N SER A 230 2.70 12.36 -0.90
CA SER A 230 1.85 13.51 -0.53
C SER A 230 0.36 13.30 -0.76
N GLY A 231 -0.06 12.15 -1.29
CA GLY A 231 -1.47 11.86 -1.55
C GLY A 231 -1.97 12.20 -2.96
N LYS A 232 -1.09 12.49 -3.93
CA LYS A 232 -1.47 12.81 -5.33
C LYS A 232 -2.40 11.77 -5.94
N THR A 233 -1.99 10.50 -5.90
CA THR A 233 -2.80 9.39 -6.45
C THR A 233 -4.12 9.25 -5.73
N THR A 234 -4.14 9.41 -4.41
CA THR A 234 -5.36 9.38 -3.60
C THR A 234 -6.32 10.47 -4.05
N THR A 235 -5.85 11.72 -4.19
CA THR A 235 -6.66 12.86 -4.64
C THR A 235 -7.21 12.62 -6.05
N LEU A 236 -6.38 12.15 -7.00
CA LEU A 236 -6.81 11.86 -8.36
C LEU A 236 -7.87 10.76 -8.41
N TYR A 237 -7.63 9.64 -7.71
CA TYR A 237 -8.54 8.50 -7.74
C TYR A 237 -9.87 8.83 -7.03
N THR A 238 -9.83 9.58 -5.93
CA THR A 238 -11.03 10.11 -5.28
C THR A 238 -11.83 11.03 -6.21
N SER A 239 -11.12 11.90 -6.96
CA SER A 239 -11.76 12.77 -7.96
C SER A 239 -12.44 11.95 -9.05
N LEU A 240 -11.71 10.96 -9.62
CA LEU A 240 -12.27 10.09 -10.66
C LEU A 240 -13.47 9.28 -10.14
N HIS A 241 -13.39 8.77 -8.91
CA HIS A 241 -14.48 8.04 -8.27
C HIS A 241 -15.73 8.91 -8.12
N SER A 242 -15.57 10.14 -7.66
CA SER A 242 -16.67 11.12 -7.47
C SER A 242 -17.41 11.46 -8.77
N ILE A 243 -16.69 11.53 -9.90
CA ILE A 243 -17.27 11.88 -11.21
C ILE A 243 -17.61 10.67 -12.08
N ASN A 244 -17.34 9.45 -11.61
CA ASN A 244 -17.59 8.22 -12.34
C ASN A 244 -19.10 7.90 -12.39
N LYS A 245 -19.73 8.28 -13.47
CA LYS A 245 -21.16 8.09 -13.72
C LYS A 245 -21.38 7.32 -15.03
N PRO A 246 -22.48 6.59 -15.19
CA PRO A 246 -22.75 5.80 -16.41
C PRO A 246 -22.73 6.61 -17.73
N ASN A 247 -22.96 7.90 -17.66
CA ASN A 247 -22.92 8.82 -18.81
C ASN A 247 -21.56 9.47 -19.05
N ARG A 248 -20.52 9.12 -18.30
CA ARG A 248 -19.17 9.65 -18.47
C ARG A 248 -18.19 8.51 -18.75
N LYS A 249 -17.50 8.58 -19.86
CA LYS A 249 -16.43 7.65 -20.18
C LYS A 249 -15.10 8.18 -19.66
N ILE A 250 -14.53 7.47 -18.69
CA ILE A 250 -13.26 7.80 -18.05
C ILE A 250 -12.20 6.78 -18.49
N ILE A 251 -11.08 7.28 -18.98
CA ILE A 251 -9.93 6.42 -19.34
C ILE A 251 -8.68 6.98 -18.69
N THR A 252 -7.86 6.10 -18.13
CA THR A 252 -6.58 6.45 -17.51
C THR A 252 -5.41 5.83 -18.26
N VAL A 253 -4.23 6.44 -18.15
CA VAL A 253 -2.94 5.86 -18.54
C VAL A 253 -1.93 6.06 -17.42
N GLU A 254 -1.35 4.96 -16.90
CA GLU A 254 -0.67 4.93 -15.62
C GLU A 254 0.59 4.05 -15.62
N ASP A 255 1.54 4.35 -14.74
CA ASP A 255 2.80 3.62 -14.56
C ASP A 255 3.20 3.47 -13.07
N PRO A 256 2.75 2.39 -12.43
CA PRO A 256 1.72 1.43 -12.82
C PRO A 256 0.30 1.89 -12.44
N VAL A 257 -0.72 1.12 -12.84
CA VAL A 257 -2.05 1.20 -12.22
C VAL A 257 -1.93 0.76 -10.77
N GLU A 258 -2.25 1.66 -9.82
CA GLU A 258 -2.10 1.37 -8.39
C GLU A 258 -3.15 0.38 -7.91
N TYR A 259 -4.41 0.61 -8.25
CA TYR A 259 -5.52 -0.33 -8.01
C TYR A 259 -6.65 -0.10 -9.01
N GLN A 260 -7.51 -1.11 -9.16
CA GLN A 260 -8.60 -1.08 -10.12
C GLN A 260 -9.76 -0.21 -9.63
N LEU A 261 -10.18 0.73 -10.46
CA LEU A 261 -11.41 1.51 -10.28
C LEU A 261 -12.53 0.89 -11.10
N ARG A 262 -13.63 0.49 -10.46
CA ARG A 262 -14.79 -0.06 -11.17
C ARG A 262 -15.37 0.99 -12.10
N GLY A 263 -15.69 0.61 -13.34
CA GLY A 263 -16.30 1.50 -14.33
C GLY A 263 -15.32 2.45 -15.04
N ILE A 264 -14.03 2.35 -14.79
CA ILE A 264 -12.98 3.15 -15.42
C ILE A 264 -12.06 2.24 -16.24
N ASN A 265 -11.76 2.64 -17.47
CA ASN A 265 -10.81 1.94 -18.31
C ASN A 265 -9.39 2.39 -17.98
N GLN A 266 -8.61 1.56 -17.29
CA GLN A 266 -7.26 1.87 -16.86
C GLN A 266 -6.22 1.18 -17.76
N VAL A 267 -5.37 1.97 -18.39
CA VAL A 267 -4.28 1.51 -19.26
C VAL A 267 -2.98 1.54 -18.49
N HIS A 268 -2.34 0.39 -18.37
CA HIS A 268 -0.98 0.29 -17.82
C HIS A 268 0.05 0.42 -18.93
N ILE A 269 0.96 1.39 -18.83
CA ILE A 269 2.01 1.57 -19.81
C ILE A 269 2.99 0.38 -19.81
N LYS A 270 3.54 0.09 -20.98
CA LYS A 270 4.55 -0.96 -21.18
C LYS A 270 5.61 -0.45 -22.16
N PRO A 271 6.62 0.29 -21.69
CA PRO A 271 7.65 0.87 -22.55
C PRO A 271 8.40 -0.16 -23.39
N SER A 272 8.55 -1.39 -22.88
CA SER A 272 9.23 -2.50 -23.58
C SER A 272 8.57 -2.89 -24.91
N ILE A 273 7.29 -2.55 -25.11
CA ILE A 273 6.54 -2.79 -26.36
C ILE A 273 6.09 -1.49 -27.02
N GLY A 274 6.63 -0.34 -26.62
CA GLY A 274 6.32 0.98 -27.17
C GLY A 274 5.03 1.62 -26.68
N LEU A 275 4.35 1.03 -25.68
CA LEU A 275 3.18 1.65 -25.04
C LEU A 275 3.65 2.63 -23.97
N THR A 276 3.88 3.88 -24.36
CA THR A 276 4.29 5.00 -23.51
C THR A 276 3.08 5.87 -23.12
N PHE A 277 3.28 6.87 -22.25
CA PHE A 277 2.23 7.85 -21.92
C PHE A 277 1.72 8.56 -23.17
N ALA A 278 2.61 9.07 -24.02
CA ALA A 278 2.25 9.77 -25.24
C ALA A 278 1.50 8.88 -26.24
N SER A 279 2.00 7.65 -26.49
CA SER A 279 1.35 6.71 -27.42
C SER A 279 -0.01 6.24 -26.91
N GLY A 280 -0.12 5.97 -25.60
CA GLY A 280 -1.36 5.62 -24.93
C GLY A 280 -2.39 6.76 -25.01
N LEU A 281 -1.99 7.99 -24.72
CA LEU A 281 -2.85 9.17 -24.76
C LEU A 281 -3.40 9.44 -26.16
N ARG A 282 -2.56 9.33 -27.21
CA ARG A 282 -3.04 9.42 -28.61
C ARG A 282 -4.08 8.35 -28.94
N ALA A 283 -3.94 7.14 -28.41
CA ALA A 283 -4.92 6.09 -28.60
C ALA A 283 -6.21 6.37 -27.84
N ILE A 284 -6.11 6.88 -26.63
CA ILE A 284 -7.25 7.25 -25.77
C ILE A 284 -8.13 8.31 -26.44
N LEU A 285 -7.56 9.32 -27.09
CA LEU A 285 -8.31 10.36 -27.79
C LEU A 285 -9.23 9.80 -28.89
N ARG A 286 -8.91 8.65 -29.48
CA ARG A 286 -9.74 7.95 -30.47
C ARG A 286 -10.82 7.06 -29.85
N GLN A 287 -10.90 7.02 -28.53
CA GLN A 287 -11.88 6.22 -27.78
C GLN A 287 -13.07 7.05 -27.30
N ALA A 288 -13.20 8.32 -27.74
CA ALA A 288 -14.24 9.25 -27.33
C ALA A 288 -14.42 9.33 -25.78
N PRO A 289 -13.36 9.60 -25.00
CA PRO A 289 -13.48 9.78 -23.57
C PRO A 289 -14.13 11.13 -23.23
N ASN A 290 -14.78 11.25 -22.07
CA ASN A 290 -15.15 12.53 -21.51
C ASN A 290 -14.05 13.03 -20.56
N VAL A 291 -13.42 12.10 -19.84
CA VAL A 291 -12.37 12.38 -18.85
C VAL A 291 -11.16 11.50 -19.12
N ILE A 292 -10.00 12.09 -19.06
CA ILE A 292 -8.71 11.43 -19.23
C ILE A 292 -7.88 11.66 -17.98
N MET A 293 -7.26 10.62 -17.43
CA MET A 293 -6.24 10.79 -16.39
C MET A 293 -4.91 10.24 -16.88
N ILE A 294 -3.87 11.03 -16.74
CA ILE A 294 -2.49 10.71 -17.08
C ILE A 294 -1.74 10.63 -15.75
N GLY A 295 -1.17 9.48 -15.43
CA GLY A 295 -0.49 9.27 -14.15
C GLY A 295 0.49 10.39 -13.84
N GLU A 296 1.30 10.77 -14.81
CA GLU A 296 2.20 11.92 -14.72
C GLU A 296 2.61 12.46 -16.09
N ILE A 297 3.01 13.73 -16.16
CA ILE A 297 3.61 14.37 -17.32
C ILE A 297 5.11 14.50 -17.07
N ARG A 298 5.92 13.77 -17.87
CA ARG A 298 7.40 13.76 -17.76
C ARG A 298 8.11 14.48 -18.90
N ASP A 299 7.45 14.60 -20.05
CA ASP A 299 8.04 15.07 -21.29
C ASP A 299 7.13 16.04 -22.04
N LEU A 300 7.71 16.80 -22.96
CA LEU A 300 7.01 17.80 -23.78
C LEU A 300 5.93 17.18 -24.65
N GLU A 301 6.17 15.98 -25.19
CA GLU A 301 5.20 15.31 -26.06
C GLU A 301 3.90 15.00 -25.32
N THR A 302 4.01 14.37 -24.15
CA THR A 302 2.87 14.08 -23.28
C THR A 302 2.17 15.37 -22.83
N ALA A 303 2.94 16.42 -22.48
CA ALA A 303 2.40 17.71 -22.08
C ALA A 303 1.56 18.35 -23.21
N ASN A 304 2.08 18.39 -24.44
CA ASN A 304 1.37 18.99 -25.57
C ASN A 304 0.07 18.24 -25.89
N ILE A 305 0.10 16.89 -25.95
CA ILE A 305 -1.10 16.09 -26.21
C ILE A 305 -2.14 16.29 -25.11
N SER A 306 -1.71 16.40 -23.85
CA SER A 306 -2.61 16.67 -22.71
C SER A 306 -3.32 18.02 -22.83
N ILE A 307 -2.56 19.04 -23.22
CA ILE A 307 -3.08 20.39 -23.43
C ILE A 307 -4.06 20.41 -24.61
N GLU A 308 -3.68 19.82 -25.75
CA GLU A 308 -4.56 19.72 -26.92
C GLU A 308 -5.86 18.98 -26.58
N ALA A 309 -5.78 17.88 -25.82
CA ALA A 309 -6.94 17.15 -25.36
C ALA A 309 -7.87 18.06 -24.54
N SER A 310 -7.32 18.85 -23.62
CA SER A 310 -8.09 19.75 -22.77
C SER A 310 -8.76 20.89 -23.55
N LEU A 311 -8.10 21.41 -24.57
CA LEU A 311 -8.64 22.47 -25.44
C LEU A 311 -9.68 21.94 -26.43
N THR A 312 -9.64 20.63 -26.75
CA THR A 312 -10.59 19.98 -27.66
C THR A 312 -11.79 19.34 -26.96
N GLY A 313 -12.04 19.67 -25.69
CA GLY A 313 -13.29 19.33 -25.01
C GLY A 313 -13.19 18.19 -23.98
N HIS A 314 -11.97 17.77 -23.60
CA HIS A 314 -11.77 16.74 -22.59
C HIS A 314 -11.37 17.34 -21.25
N LEU A 315 -11.87 16.78 -20.13
CA LEU A 315 -11.35 17.06 -18.82
C LEU A 315 -10.15 16.16 -18.56
N VAL A 316 -8.98 16.76 -18.32
CA VAL A 316 -7.72 16.05 -18.15
C VAL A 316 -7.23 16.19 -16.72
N PHE A 317 -6.90 15.08 -16.08
CA PHE A 317 -6.24 15.04 -14.77
C PHE A 317 -4.80 14.55 -14.96
N SER A 318 -3.84 15.16 -14.27
CA SER A 318 -2.48 14.66 -14.26
C SER A 318 -1.71 15.07 -13.01
N THR A 319 -0.49 14.52 -12.88
CA THR A 319 0.46 14.95 -11.85
C THR A 319 1.72 15.55 -12.47
N LEU A 320 2.33 16.44 -11.70
CA LEU A 320 3.68 16.94 -11.92
C LEU A 320 4.48 16.82 -10.63
N HIS A 321 5.77 16.51 -10.77
CA HIS A 321 6.69 16.45 -9.64
C HIS A 321 7.26 17.84 -9.36
N THR A 322 6.42 18.73 -8.80
CA THR A 322 6.80 20.05 -8.28
C THR A 322 6.44 20.12 -6.81
N ASN A 323 7.10 21.00 -6.07
CA ASN A 323 6.87 21.12 -4.63
C ASN A 323 5.55 21.82 -4.29
N ASP A 324 5.10 22.68 -5.21
CA ASP A 324 3.87 23.47 -5.06
C ASP A 324 3.10 23.59 -6.38
N ALA A 325 1.88 24.09 -6.31
CA ALA A 325 0.99 24.22 -7.47
C ALA A 325 1.48 25.30 -8.46
N ALA A 326 2.04 26.40 -7.98
CA ALA A 326 2.56 27.47 -8.84
C ALA A 326 3.76 26.98 -9.68
N GLY A 327 4.61 26.15 -9.09
CA GLY A 327 5.72 25.48 -9.77
C GLY A 327 5.30 24.59 -10.94
N ALA A 328 4.06 24.08 -10.94
CA ALA A 328 3.56 23.29 -12.05
C ALA A 328 3.47 24.10 -13.36
N VAL A 329 3.03 25.34 -13.28
CA VAL A 329 2.96 26.25 -14.45
C VAL A 329 4.37 26.49 -14.99
N THR A 330 5.31 26.83 -14.12
CA THR A 330 6.71 27.03 -14.51
C THR A 330 7.30 25.76 -15.12
N ARG A 331 7.03 24.60 -14.53
CA ARG A 331 7.52 23.30 -15.02
C ARG A 331 7.02 22.97 -16.43
N LEU A 332 5.75 23.25 -16.74
CA LEU A 332 5.22 23.06 -18.09
C LEU A 332 5.92 23.98 -19.10
N ILE A 333 6.18 25.24 -18.73
CA ILE A 333 6.90 26.20 -19.57
C ILE A 333 8.35 25.75 -19.77
N ASP A 334 9.04 25.31 -18.71
CA ASP A 334 10.42 24.80 -18.77
C ASP A 334 10.55 23.54 -19.65
N MET A 335 9.51 22.71 -19.70
CA MET A 335 9.46 21.59 -20.64
C MET A 335 9.27 22.02 -22.10
N GLY A 336 9.01 23.30 -22.36
CA GLY A 336 8.86 23.86 -23.71
C GLY A 336 7.40 24.11 -24.14
N VAL A 337 6.43 23.96 -23.24
CA VAL A 337 5.04 24.30 -23.54
C VAL A 337 4.88 25.82 -23.62
N LYS A 338 4.19 26.30 -24.66
CA LYS A 338 3.95 27.73 -24.84
C LYS A 338 3.05 28.27 -23.72
N SER A 339 3.44 29.40 -23.13
CA SER A 339 2.77 29.96 -21.94
C SER A 339 1.28 30.26 -22.16
N TYR A 340 0.90 30.73 -23.37
CA TYR A 340 -0.51 30.98 -23.68
C TYR A 340 -1.36 29.72 -23.72
N LEU A 341 -0.79 28.57 -24.09
CA LEU A 341 -1.47 27.27 -24.05
C LEU A 341 -1.68 26.80 -22.61
N VAL A 342 -0.67 26.97 -21.75
CA VAL A 342 -0.78 26.68 -20.32
C VAL A 342 -1.89 27.53 -19.69
N ALA A 343 -1.88 28.84 -19.93
CA ALA A 343 -2.89 29.76 -19.43
C ALA A 343 -4.33 29.44 -19.88
N SER A 344 -4.48 28.91 -21.11
CA SER A 344 -5.78 28.55 -21.67
C SER A 344 -6.29 27.18 -21.18
N ALA A 345 -5.39 26.25 -20.88
CA ALA A 345 -5.71 24.86 -20.58
C ALA A 345 -5.86 24.58 -19.07
N VAL A 346 -4.97 25.12 -18.23
CA VAL A 346 -4.93 24.83 -16.79
C VAL A 346 -6.10 25.50 -16.08
N ARG A 347 -6.79 24.75 -15.24
CA ARG A 347 -7.93 25.20 -14.42
C ARG A 347 -7.60 25.17 -12.93
N ALA A 348 -6.83 24.21 -12.50
CA ALA A 348 -6.35 24.07 -11.13
C ALA A 348 -5.06 23.22 -11.08
#